data_42e34f25c14f39cac5cdfd72f051efee
#
_entry.id   42e34f25c14f39cac5cdfd72f051efee
#
_cell.length_a   1.000
_cell.length_b   1.000
_cell.length_c   1.000
_cell.angle_alpha   90.00
_cell.angle_beta   90.00
_cell.angle_gamma   90.00
#
_symmetry.space_group_name_H-M   'P 1'
#
loop_
_entity.id
_entity.type
_entity.pdbx_description
1 polymer ?
#
loop_
_entity_poly.entity_id
_entity_poly.type
_entity_poly.pdbx_seq_one_letter_code
_entity_poly.pdbx_strand_id
1 'polypeptide(L)'
;MAGVWTIFPHISIASFYGGGRSVMISQLFPGETPETSHTNQIFLMQDEPKTAEQIREAEAQFEFLEYVVEEEDYATGIALQKNLRFGSRDHVLFGRNERGGQYFHNWVDKILETEDDKLNELFVTG
;
A
#
# COMPACT_ATOMS: atom_id res chain seq x y z
N MET A 1 -9.70 -3.52 16.24
CA MET A 1 -9.71 -4.38 15.04
C MET A 1 -8.47 -4.02 14.24
N ALA A 2 -7.59 -4.95 13.99
CA ALA A 2 -6.45 -4.74 13.10
C ALA A 2 -6.87 -5.13 11.68
N GLY A 3 -6.38 -4.41 10.69
CA GLY A 3 -6.69 -4.69 9.29
C GLY A 3 -5.94 -3.78 8.35
N VAL A 4 -5.98 -4.14 7.07
CA VAL A 4 -5.41 -3.35 5.99
C VAL A 4 -6.54 -3.00 5.02
N TRP A 5 -6.62 -1.74 4.66
CA TRP A 5 -7.55 -1.21 3.66
C TRP A 5 -6.78 -0.56 2.53
N THR A 6 -7.18 -0.84 1.31
CA THR A 6 -6.65 -0.17 0.13
C THR A 6 -7.70 0.79 -0.42
N ILE A 7 -7.31 2.04 -0.59
CA ILE A 7 -8.11 3.05 -1.30
C ILE A 7 -7.45 3.23 -2.66
N PHE A 8 -8.11 2.72 -3.67
CA PHE A 8 -7.64 2.76 -5.05
C PHE A 8 -7.43 4.22 -5.51
N PRO A 9 -6.37 4.54 -6.26
CA PRO A 9 -5.36 3.61 -6.76
C PRO A 9 -4.09 3.46 -5.88
N HIS A 10 -3.82 4.32 -4.91
CA HIS A 10 -2.47 4.50 -4.39
C HIS A 10 -2.37 4.68 -2.87
N ILE A 11 -3.44 4.44 -2.11
CA ILE A 11 -3.41 4.59 -0.66
C ILE A 11 -3.63 3.23 0.02
N SER A 12 -2.77 2.90 0.97
CA SER A 12 -2.95 1.80 1.90
C SER A 12 -3.03 2.33 3.32
N ILE A 13 -3.99 1.81 4.08
CA ILE A 13 -4.18 2.14 5.50
C ILE A 13 -4.08 0.84 6.28
N ALA A 14 -3.08 0.74 7.13
CA ALA A 14 -2.89 -0.41 8.01
C ALA A 14 -3.08 -0.01 9.47
N SER A 15 -3.87 -0.77 10.23
CA SER A 15 -4.08 -0.52 11.65
C SER A 15 -3.47 -1.61 12.51
N PHE A 16 -2.86 -1.21 13.61
CA PHE A 16 -2.12 -2.08 14.50
C PHE A 16 -2.55 -1.90 15.95
N TYR A 17 -2.31 -2.93 16.73
CA TYR A 17 -2.41 -2.92 18.19
C TYR A 17 -1.06 -3.38 18.75
N GLY A 18 -0.33 -2.45 19.33
CA GLY A 18 0.92 -2.72 20.05
C GLY A 18 1.33 -1.41 20.70
N GLY A 19 1.42 -1.37 22.05
CA GLY A 19 1.67 -0.11 22.77
C GLY A 19 0.58 0.97 22.62
N GLY A 20 -0.63 0.59 22.14
CA GLY A 20 -1.73 1.50 21.81
C GLY A 20 -2.33 1.21 20.43
N ARG A 21 -3.35 1.98 20.04
CA ARG A 21 -3.90 1.95 18.69
C ARG A 21 -3.09 2.86 17.78
N SER A 22 -2.62 2.29 16.67
CA SER A 22 -1.87 3.05 15.66
C SER A 22 -2.36 2.73 14.26
N VAL A 23 -2.12 3.67 13.36
CA VAL A 23 -2.46 3.56 11.94
C VAL A 23 -1.26 4.05 11.14
N MET A 24 -0.87 3.26 10.14
CA MET A 24 0.07 3.67 9.13
C MET A 24 -0.68 3.93 7.82
N ILE A 25 -0.51 5.11 7.26
CA ILE A 25 -1.03 5.50 5.96
C ILE A 25 0.14 5.53 4.99
N SER A 26 0.09 4.71 3.96
CA SER A 26 1.07 4.69 2.89
C SER A 26 0.45 5.27 1.62
N GLN A 27 1.10 6.28 1.04
CA GLN A 27 0.72 6.90 -0.22
C GLN A 27 1.79 6.57 -1.24
N LEU A 28 1.42 5.81 -2.28
CA LEU A 28 2.33 5.34 -3.30
C LEU A 28 2.21 6.21 -4.54
N PHE A 29 3.31 6.79 -4.98
CA PHE A 29 3.36 7.65 -6.15
C PHE A 29 4.29 7.06 -7.21
N PRO A 30 3.98 7.23 -8.52
CA PRO A 30 4.87 6.81 -9.57
C PRO A 30 6.17 7.62 -9.53
N GLY A 31 7.27 6.99 -9.89
CA GLY A 31 8.54 7.64 -10.12
C GLY A 31 8.67 8.14 -11.57
N GLU A 32 9.89 8.47 -11.96
CA GLU A 32 10.19 8.94 -13.32
C GLU A 32 10.06 7.86 -14.40
N THR A 33 10.11 6.60 -14.00
CA THR A 33 9.98 5.45 -14.90
C THR A 33 8.98 4.44 -14.32
N PRO A 34 8.41 3.55 -15.14
CA PRO A 34 7.52 2.48 -14.65
C PRO A 34 8.15 1.53 -13.64
N GLU A 35 9.47 1.58 -13.49
CA GLU A 35 10.25 0.72 -12.59
C GLU A 35 10.53 1.35 -11.24
N THR A 36 10.16 2.62 -11.08
CA THR A 36 10.43 3.40 -9.88
C THR A 36 9.15 3.95 -9.30
N SER A 37 9.09 3.97 -7.98
CA SER A 37 8.01 4.59 -7.22
C SER A 37 8.60 5.19 -5.95
N HIS A 38 7.85 6.09 -5.32
CA HIS A 38 8.15 6.51 -3.95
C HIS A 38 6.90 6.40 -3.09
N THR A 39 7.11 6.11 -1.82
CA THR A 39 6.03 5.97 -0.85
C THR A 39 6.23 6.96 0.28
N ASN A 40 5.20 7.75 0.57
CA ASN A 40 5.13 8.52 1.79
C ASN A 40 4.41 7.68 2.84
N GLN A 41 5.05 7.47 3.99
CA GLN A 41 4.46 6.77 5.12
C GLN A 41 4.20 7.76 6.26
N ILE A 42 2.98 7.77 6.76
CA ILE A 42 2.52 8.59 7.86
C ILE A 42 2.06 7.65 8.97
N PHE A 43 2.71 7.75 10.12
CA PHE A 43 2.37 6.97 11.30
C PHE A 43 1.59 7.82 12.29
N LEU A 44 0.41 7.36 12.66
CA LEU A 44 -0.50 8.04 13.57
C LEU A 44 -0.78 7.14 14.77
N MET A 45 -0.76 7.72 15.96
CA MET A 45 -1.18 7.06 17.19
C MET A 45 -2.48 7.68 17.70
N GLN A 46 -3.33 6.87 18.34
CA GLN A 46 -4.57 7.35 18.94
C GLN A 46 -4.29 8.36 20.08
N ASP A 47 -3.30 8.03 20.92
CA ASP A 47 -2.93 8.83 22.08
C ASP A 47 -1.53 9.42 21.85
N GLU A 48 -1.39 10.72 22.15
CA GLU A 48 -0.10 11.41 22.09
C GLU A 48 0.85 10.86 23.17
N PRO A 49 2.06 10.40 22.83
CA PRO A 49 3.02 9.96 23.83
C PRO A 49 3.54 11.18 24.61
N LYS A 50 3.40 11.16 25.94
CA LYS A 50 3.71 12.31 26.81
C LYS A 50 4.95 12.13 27.67
N THR A 51 5.34 10.90 27.93
CA THR A 51 6.54 10.59 28.72
C THR A 51 7.68 10.15 27.80
N ALA A 52 8.92 10.33 28.27
CA ALA A 52 10.08 9.87 27.52
C ALA A 52 10.07 8.35 27.25
N GLU A 53 9.42 7.57 28.09
CA GLU A 53 9.24 6.13 27.90
C GLU A 53 8.23 5.86 26.77
N GLN A 54 7.07 6.51 26.78
CA GLN A 54 6.06 6.39 25.74
C GLN A 54 6.59 6.85 24.36
N ILE A 55 7.40 7.89 24.33
CA ILE A 55 8.04 8.36 23.10
C ILE A 55 8.98 7.28 22.54
N ARG A 56 9.85 6.70 23.37
CA ARG A 56 10.75 5.63 22.94
C ARG A 56 9.99 4.38 22.46
N GLU A 57 8.90 4.02 23.13
CA GLU A 57 8.06 2.90 22.69
C GLU A 57 7.41 3.17 21.33
N ALA A 58 6.93 4.40 21.10
CA ALA A 58 6.34 4.81 19.82
C ALA A 58 7.39 4.81 18.69
N GLU A 59 8.58 5.34 18.95
CA GLU A 59 9.70 5.31 18.01
C GLU A 59 10.13 3.89 17.66
N ALA A 60 10.29 3.02 18.66
CA ALA A 60 10.65 1.62 18.44
C ALA A 60 9.58 0.85 17.66
N GLN A 61 8.28 1.17 17.86
CA GLN A 61 7.20 0.57 17.08
C GLN A 61 7.25 1.05 15.62
N PHE A 62 7.53 2.32 15.39
CA PHE A 62 7.67 2.86 14.05
C PHE A 62 8.87 2.24 13.31
N GLU A 63 10.03 2.20 13.94
CA GLU A 63 11.24 1.57 13.38
C GLU A 63 11.01 0.09 13.05
N PHE A 64 10.30 -0.64 13.91
CA PHE A 64 9.95 -2.04 13.66
C PHE A 64 9.04 -2.19 12.44
N LEU A 65 8.02 -1.34 12.29
CA LEU A 65 7.11 -1.39 11.13
C LEU A 65 7.83 -0.99 9.84
N GLU A 66 8.71 0.00 9.88
CA GLU A 66 9.55 0.39 8.75
C GLU A 66 10.42 -0.78 8.30
N TYR A 67 11.11 -1.43 9.23
CA TYR A 67 11.91 -2.63 8.97
C TYR A 67 11.10 -3.76 8.31
N VAL A 68 9.93 -4.09 8.85
CA VAL A 68 9.07 -5.17 8.31
C VAL A 68 8.63 -4.84 6.88
N VAL A 69 8.17 -3.62 6.64
CA VAL A 69 7.72 -3.19 5.31
C VAL A 69 8.88 -3.20 4.30
N GLU A 70 10.06 -2.75 4.69
CA GLU A 70 11.24 -2.74 3.82
C GLU A 70 11.73 -4.16 3.48
N GLU A 71 11.93 -4.99 4.49
CA GLU A 71 12.54 -6.31 4.34
C GLU A 71 11.58 -7.38 3.81
N GLU A 72 10.29 -7.26 4.05
CA GLU A 72 9.32 -8.26 3.60
C GLU A 72 8.55 -7.78 2.35
N ASP A 73 7.82 -6.65 2.44
CA ASP A 73 6.94 -6.20 1.39
C ASP A 73 7.71 -5.61 0.20
N TYR A 74 8.57 -4.63 0.45
CA TYR A 74 9.30 -3.94 -0.62
C TYR A 74 10.37 -4.80 -1.23
N ALA A 75 11.12 -5.57 -0.45
CA ALA A 75 12.11 -6.49 -0.97
C ALA A 75 11.48 -7.50 -1.94
N THR A 76 10.32 -8.05 -1.58
CA THR A 76 9.54 -8.97 -2.42
C THR A 76 9.01 -8.26 -3.67
N GLY A 77 8.43 -7.08 -3.54
CA GLY A 77 7.92 -6.28 -4.66
C GLY A 77 8.99 -5.90 -5.67
N ILE A 78 10.17 -5.45 -5.19
CA ILE A 78 11.32 -5.11 -6.03
C ILE A 78 11.85 -6.35 -6.77
N ALA A 79 11.92 -7.50 -6.11
CA ALA A 79 12.33 -8.74 -6.73
C ALA A 79 11.33 -9.18 -7.82
N LEU A 80 10.02 -9.04 -7.57
CA LEU A 80 8.97 -9.31 -8.54
C LEU A 80 9.09 -8.39 -9.76
N GLN A 81 9.27 -7.08 -9.55
CA GLN A 81 9.43 -6.10 -10.64
C GLN A 81 10.61 -6.44 -11.55
N LYS A 82 11.75 -6.86 -10.99
CA LYS A 82 12.89 -7.32 -11.77
C LYS A 82 12.55 -8.52 -12.65
N ASN A 83 11.76 -9.47 -12.13
CA ASN A 83 11.34 -10.66 -12.89
C ASN A 83 10.35 -10.32 -14.01
N LEU A 84 9.45 -9.36 -13.80
CA LEU A 84 8.50 -8.91 -14.82
C LEU A 84 9.21 -8.32 -16.05
N ARG A 85 10.34 -7.64 -15.87
CA ARG A 85 11.16 -7.13 -16.99
C ARG A 85 11.61 -8.20 -17.98
N PHE A 86 11.86 -9.41 -17.49
CA PHE A 86 12.34 -10.52 -18.33
C PHE A 86 11.21 -11.24 -19.06
N GLY A 87 9.96 -10.83 -18.89
CA GLY A 87 8.81 -11.38 -19.60
C GLY A 87 8.59 -12.87 -19.36
N SER A 88 9.05 -13.39 -18.22
CA SER A 88 8.95 -14.82 -17.88
C SER A 88 7.51 -15.29 -17.68
N ARG A 89 6.59 -14.36 -17.46
CA ARG A 89 5.14 -14.61 -17.35
C ARG A 89 4.37 -13.41 -17.88
N ASP A 90 3.28 -13.70 -18.58
CA ASP A 90 2.35 -12.74 -19.16
C ASP A 90 1.09 -12.53 -18.30
N HIS A 91 0.97 -13.24 -17.17
CA HIS A 91 -0.17 -13.17 -16.28
C HIS A 91 0.21 -13.43 -14.82
N VAL A 92 -0.60 -12.92 -13.92
CA VAL A 92 -0.55 -13.18 -12.47
C VAL A 92 -1.78 -14.01 -12.09
N LEU A 93 -1.57 -15.02 -11.24
CA LEU A 93 -2.66 -15.86 -10.74
C LEU A 93 -3.15 -15.35 -9.39
N PHE A 94 -4.43 -15.07 -9.30
CA PHE A 94 -5.11 -14.76 -8.04
C PHE A 94 -5.91 -15.96 -7.55
N GLY A 95 -5.70 -16.34 -6.30
CA GLY A 95 -6.53 -17.34 -5.63
C GLY A 95 -7.95 -16.82 -5.35
N ARG A 96 -8.86 -17.74 -5.02
CA ARG A 96 -10.26 -17.39 -4.68
C ARG A 96 -10.38 -16.44 -3.49
N ASN A 97 -9.44 -16.48 -2.58
CA ASN A 97 -9.41 -15.65 -1.36
C ASN A 97 -8.75 -14.27 -1.59
N GLU A 98 -8.19 -14.03 -2.78
CA GLU A 98 -7.47 -12.81 -3.14
C GLU A 98 -8.35 -11.82 -3.94
N ARG A 99 -9.62 -11.75 -3.56
CA ARG A 99 -10.61 -10.91 -4.25
C ARG A 99 -10.25 -9.42 -4.26
N GLY A 100 -9.54 -8.94 -3.24
CA GLY A 100 -9.04 -7.56 -3.20
C GLY A 100 -8.08 -7.25 -4.34
N GLY A 101 -7.13 -8.16 -4.63
CA GLY A 101 -6.22 -8.03 -5.77
C GLY A 101 -6.95 -8.08 -7.12
N GLN A 102 -7.89 -9.03 -7.28
CA GLN A 102 -8.73 -9.10 -8.49
C GLN A 102 -9.51 -7.80 -8.70
N TYR A 103 -10.12 -7.26 -7.64
CA TYR A 103 -10.88 -6.02 -7.69
C TYR A 103 -9.99 -4.82 -8.07
N PHE A 104 -8.79 -4.75 -7.51
CA PHE A 104 -7.82 -3.71 -7.84
C PHE A 104 -7.45 -3.73 -9.33
N HIS A 105 -7.08 -4.89 -9.87
CA HIS A 105 -6.72 -5.04 -11.29
C HIS A 105 -7.89 -4.76 -12.23
N ASN A 106 -9.11 -5.17 -11.88
CA ASN A 106 -10.29 -4.82 -12.67
C ASN A 106 -10.53 -3.31 -12.78
N TRP A 107 -10.15 -2.54 -11.75
CA TRP A 107 -10.20 -1.08 -11.81
C TRP A 107 -9.08 -0.50 -12.66
N VAL A 108 -7.89 -1.08 -12.61
CA VAL A 108 -6.78 -0.71 -13.50
C VAL A 108 -7.20 -0.91 -14.96
N ASP A 109 -7.73 -2.08 -15.30
CA ASP A 109 -8.19 -2.40 -16.66
C ASP A 109 -9.26 -1.40 -17.12
N LYS A 110 -10.26 -1.11 -16.29
CA LYS A 110 -11.29 -0.10 -16.60
C LYS A 110 -10.71 1.28 -16.89
N ILE A 111 -9.72 1.72 -16.13
CA ILE A 111 -9.07 3.01 -16.36
C ILE A 111 -8.31 2.99 -17.69
N LEU A 112 -7.57 1.94 -17.98
CA LEU A 112 -6.80 1.80 -19.21
C LEU A 112 -7.67 1.69 -20.46
N GLU A 113 -8.87 1.14 -20.34
CA GLU A 113 -9.85 1.02 -21.43
C GLU A 113 -10.73 2.27 -21.61
N THR A 114 -10.69 3.21 -20.68
CA THR A 114 -11.52 4.43 -20.72
C THR A 114 -10.76 5.58 -21.36
N GLU A 115 -11.41 6.32 -22.24
CA GLU A 115 -10.87 7.53 -22.83
C GLU A 115 -10.63 8.62 -21.76
N ASP A 116 -9.55 9.37 -21.88
CA ASP A 116 -9.10 10.33 -20.86
C ASP A 116 -10.16 11.35 -20.44
N ASP A 117 -10.98 11.80 -21.38
CA ASP A 117 -12.07 12.76 -21.15
C ASP A 117 -13.28 12.18 -20.42
N LYS A 118 -13.35 10.84 -20.29
CA LYS A 118 -14.42 10.09 -19.62
C LYS A 118 -14.01 9.48 -18.29
N LEU A 119 -12.75 9.62 -17.86
CA LEU A 119 -12.26 9.02 -16.62
C LEU A 119 -13.05 9.45 -15.37
N ASN A 120 -13.55 10.69 -15.35
CA ASN A 120 -14.35 11.22 -14.26
C ASN A 120 -15.70 10.51 -14.11
N GLU A 121 -16.24 9.93 -15.18
CA GLU A 121 -17.53 9.22 -15.17
C GLU A 121 -17.43 7.87 -14.45
N LEU A 122 -16.24 7.28 -14.37
CA LEU A 122 -16.02 5.99 -13.70
C LEU A 122 -16.28 6.02 -12.19
N PHE A 123 -16.20 7.18 -11.57
CA PHE A 123 -16.28 7.36 -10.12
C PHE A 123 -17.60 8.02 -9.67
N VAL A 124 -18.52 8.25 -10.59
CA VAL A 124 -19.86 8.76 -10.25
C VAL A 124 -20.69 7.59 -9.69
N THR A 125 -20.85 7.58 -8.38
CA THR A 125 -21.84 6.70 -7.73
C THR A 125 -23.20 7.35 -7.86
N GLY A 126 -24.10 6.70 -8.59
CA GLY A 126 -25.51 7.06 -8.62
C GLY A 126 -26.21 6.87 -7.28
#